data_902acc8eec86a18eb4153cef6ca12ff7
#
_entry.id   902acc8eec86a18eb4153cef6ca12ff7
#
_cell.length_a   1.000
_cell.length_b   1.000
_cell.length_c   1.000
_cell.angle_alpha   90.00
_cell.angle_beta   90.00
_cell.angle_gamma   90.00
#
_symmetry.space_group_name_H-M   'P 1'
#
loop_
_entity.id
_entity.type
_entity.pdbx_description
1 polymer ?
#
loop_
_entity_poly.entity_id
_entity_poly.type
_entity_poly.pdbx_seq_one_letter_code
_entity_poly.pdbx_strand_id
1 'polypeptide(L)'
;MPKRDTRAEIATAFKESVRKTSLSQTRVADLISELGVNRNTFYYHFGSKYDVAMWIFRTSLAAKLRHDFPESQLVSASFSSTGAGKDSLPYYVHKETGARTLDTSGYYKALVATVLEDPDFYRKLFTPREHEFIQQVAETLIPAFKDDIDFILDGRYMPDETKTLLADSCAHQAISLVEFFLVNRGSTQTLLDEHMNPF
;
A
#
# COMPACT_ATOMS: atom_id res chain seq x y z
N MET A 1 -8.47 5.63 -31.69
CA MET A 1 -8.07 6.53 -30.59
C MET A 1 -7.86 5.70 -29.34
N PRO A 2 -6.76 5.82 -28.59
CA PRO A 2 -6.61 5.13 -27.32
C PRO A 2 -7.75 5.55 -26.39
N LYS A 3 -8.38 4.59 -25.73
CA LYS A 3 -9.45 4.84 -24.76
C LYS A 3 -8.86 5.69 -23.63
N ARG A 4 -9.45 6.85 -23.38
CA ARG A 4 -9.04 7.77 -22.33
C ARG A 4 -9.13 7.03 -20.98
N ASP A 5 -8.01 6.88 -20.28
CA ASP A 5 -7.99 6.29 -18.94
C ASP A 5 -8.23 7.37 -17.90
N THR A 6 -9.51 7.69 -17.70
CA THR A 6 -9.93 8.71 -16.75
C THR A 6 -9.47 8.42 -15.31
N ARG A 7 -9.33 7.14 -14.95
CA ARG A 7 -8.84 6.73 -13.63
C ARG A 7 -7.38 7.14 -13.43
N ALA A 8 -6.53 6.89 -14.42
CA ALA A 8 -5.13 7.30 -14.40
C ALA A 8 -4.97 8.83 -14.44
N GLU A 9 -5.82 9.55 -15.19
CA GLU A 9 -5.81 11.01 -15.22
C GLU A 9 -6.17 11.61 -13.86
N ILE A 10 -7.21 11.09 -13.19
CA ILE A 10 -7.59 11.50 -11.82
C ILE A 10 -6.43 11.26 -10.86
N ALA A 11 -5.79 10.09 -10.92
CA ALA A 11 -4.66 9.76 -10.06
C ALA A 11 -3.45 10.69 -10.28
N THR A 12 -3.17 11.06 -11.52
CA THR A 12 -2.08 11.99 -11.86
C THR A 12 -2.35 13.39 -11.30
N ALA A 13 -3.52 13.96 -11.55
CA ALA A 13 -3.90 15.27 -11.01
C ALA A 13 -3.94 15.26 -9.47
N PHE A 14 -4.40 14.17 -8.89
CA PHE A 14 -4.40 13.98 -7.44
C PHE A 14 -2.97 14.00 -6.86
N LYS A 15 -2.02 13.29 -7.46
CA LYS A 15 -0.61 13.30 -7.03
C LYS A 15 -0.05 14.72 -7.04
N GLU A 16 -0.30 15.49 -8.11
CA GLU A 16 0.17 16.89 -8.22
C GLU A 16 -0.47 17.79 -7.15
N SER A 17 -1.77 17.63 -6.88
CA SER A 17 -2.46 18.39 -5.83
C SER A 17 -1.88 18.08 -4.45
N VAL A 18 -1.69 16.79 -4.11
CA VAL A 18 -1.12 16.36 -2.82
C VAL A 18 0.31 16.86 -2.66
N ARG A 19 1.14 16.84 -3.70
CA ARG A 19 2.52 17.37 -3.64
C ARG A 19 2.55 18.88 -3.34
N LYS A 20 1.61 19.65 -3.90
CA LYS A 20 1.52 21.10 -3.68
C LYS A 20 0.99 21.45 -2.28
N THR A 21 0.09 20.64 -1.74
CA THR A 21 -0.60 20.92 -0.47
C THR A 21 -0.38 19.78 0.54
N SER A 22 -1.40 18.95 0.75
CA SER A 22 -1.38 17.70 1.53
C SER A 22 -2.60 16.87 1.14
N LEU A 23 -2.68 15.61 1.58
CA LEU A 23 -3.85 14.77 1.35
C LEU A 23 -5.11 15.39 1.98
N SER A 24 -5.02 15.84 3.23
CA SER A 24 -6.15 16.47 3.95
C SER A 24 -6.65 17.75 3.25
N GLN A 25 -5.75 18.53 2.69
CA GLN A 25 -6.09 19.79 2.01
C GLN A 25 -6.58 19.62 0.56
N THR A 26 -6.24 18.49 -0.08
CA THR A 26 -6.71 18.19 -1.43
C THR A 26 -8.23 18.00 -1.43
N ARG A 27 -8.93 18.75 -2.32
CA ARG A 27 -10.38 18.69 -2.46
C ARG A 27 -10.77 18.05 -3.77
N VAL A 28 -11.72 17.12 -3.70
CA VAL A 28 -12.27 16.43 -4.90
C VAL A 28 -12.88 17.45 -5.89
N ALA A 29 -13.50 18.53 -5.39
CA ALA A 29 -14.10 19.57 -6.23
C ALA A 29 -13.06 20.27 -7.11
N ASP A 30 -11.86 20.54 -6.58
CA ASP A 30 -10.78 21.21 -7.31
C ASP A 30 -10.23 20.29 -8.41
N LEU A 31 -10.04 18.98 -8.11
CA LEU A 31 -9.64 17.97 -9.08
C LEU A 31 -10.63 17.81 -10.23
N ILE A 32 -11.92 17.76 -9.91
CA ILE A 32 -13.00 17.67 -10.90
C ILE A 32 -12.97 18.90 -11.83
N SER A 33 -12.82 20.09 -11.27
CA SER A 33 -12.75 21.35 -12.01
C SER A 33 -11.52 21.40 -12.93
N GLU A 34 -10.35 21.02 -12.41
CA GLU A 34 -9.08 21.02 -13.17
C GLU A 34 -9.10 20.05 -14.35
N LEU A 35 -9.66 18.85 -14.15
CA LEU A 35 -9.74 17.81 -15.17
C LEU A 35 -10.88 18.01 -16.17
N GLY A 36 -11.82 18.91 -15.89
CA GLY A 36 -13.03 19.06 -16.71
C GLY A 36 -13.93 17.82 -16.73
N VAL A 37 -13.85 16.99 -15.68
CA VAL A 37 -14.73 15.81 -15.52
C VAL A 37 -15.93 16.16 -14.65
N ASN A 38 -17.06 15.48 -14.84
CA ASN A 38 -18.19 15.72 -13.96
C ASN A 38 -18.05 14.91 -12.63
N ARG A 39 -18.80 15.32 -11.62
CA ARG A 39 -18.78 14.71 -10.30
C ARG A 39 -19.12 13.21 -10.34
N ASN A 40 -20.08 12.81 -11.17
CA ASN A 40 -20.47 11.40 -11.29
C ASN A 40 -19.35 10.56 -11.88
N THR A 41 -18.56 11.11 -12.81
CA THR A 41 -17.39 10.43 -13.38
C THR A 41 -16.35 10.15 -12.30
N PHE A 42 -16.06 11.13 -11.42
CA PHE A 42 -15.15 10.90 -10.30
C PHE A 42 -15.67 9.77 -9.39
N TYR A 43 -16.93 9.87 -8.92
CA TYR A 43 -17.51 8.89 -7.99
C TYR A 43 -17.80 7.54 -8.62
N TYR A 44 -17.81 7.43 -9.95
CA TYR A 44 -17.80 6.14 -10.65
C TYR A 44 -16.47 5.39 -10.44
N HIS A 45 -15.36 6.12 -10.41
CA HIS A 45 -14.01 5.55 -10.25
C HIS A 45 -13.55 5.43 -8.80
N PHE A 46 -13.88 6.40 -7.96
CA PHE A 46 -13.39 6.50 -6.57
C PHE A 46 -14.49 7.02 -5.64
N GLY A 47 -14.72 6.38 -4.51
CA GLY A 47 -15.69 6.83 -3.51
C GLY A 47 -15.22 8.06 -2.72
N SER A 48 -13.90 8.21 -2.57
CA SER A 48 -13.28 9.31 -1.80
C SER A 48 -11.88 9.64 -2.35
N LYS A 49 -11.29 10.71 -1.83
CA LYS A 49 -9.88 11.04 -2.09
C LYS A 49 -8.91 10.01 -1.50
N TYR A 50 -9.29 9.37 -0.41
CA TYR A 50 -8.51 8.30 0.20
C TYR A 50 -8.46 7.06 -0.68
N ASP A 51 -9.56 6.76 -1.40
CA ASP A 51 -9.57 5.66 -2.39
C ASP A 51 -8.61 5.94 -3.55
N VAL A 52 -8.47 7.22 -3.95
CA VAL A 52 -7.47 7.61 -4.96
C VAL A 52 -6.07 7.34 -4.43
N ALA A 53 -5.77 7.78 -3.20
CA ALA A 53 -4.48 7.55 -2.56
C ALA A 53 -4.16 6.06 -2.42
N MET A 54 -5.13 5.26 -1.95
CA MET A 54 -5.00 3.81 -1.82
C MET A 54 -4.83 3.12 -3.16
N TRP A 55 -5.55 3.54 -4.19
CA TRP A 55 -5.40 2.97 -5.54
C TRP A 55 -3.99 3.23 -6.10
N ILE A 56 -3.46 4.44 -5.94
CA ILE A 56 -2.10 4.78 -6.36
C ILE A 56 -1.09 3.90 -5.62
N PHE A 57 -1.18 3.85 -4.29
CA PHE A 57 -0.29 3.03 -3.47
C PHE A 57 -0.36 1.55 -3.85
N ARG A 58 -1.57 0.97 -3.90
CA ARG A 58 -1.80 -0.44 -4.24
C ARG A 58 -1.32 -0.79 -5.65
N THR A 59 -1.51 0.10 -6.62
CA THR A 59 -1.07 -0.12 -8.01
C THR A 59 0.45 -0.07 -8.11
N SER A 60 1.10 0.89 -7.46
CA SER A 60 2.57 0.99 -7.43
C SER A 60 3.20 -0.21 -6.73
N LEU A 61 2.68 -0.58 -5.57
CA LEU A 61 3.14 -1.77 -4.83
C LEU A 61 2.96 -3.05 -5.66
N ALA A 62 1.79 -3.23 -6.27
CA ALA A 62 1.49 -4.38 -7.10
C ALA A 62 2.45 -4.52 -8.30
N ALA A 63 2.79 -3.41 -8.95
CA ALA A 63 3.78 -3.41 -10.03
C ALA A 63 5.15 -3.86 -9.55
N LYS A 64 5.59 -3.36 -8.40
CA LYS A 64 6.86 -3.74 -7.77
C LYS A 64 6.88 -5.20 -7.35
N LEU A 65 5.82 -5.69 -6.72
CA LEU A 65 5.72 -7.08 -6.29
C LEU A 65 5.73 -8.05 -7.48
N ARG A 66 4.99 -7.76 -8.56
CA ARG A 66 5.02 -8.57 -9.78
C ARG A 66 6.37 -8.59 -10.49
N HIS A 67 7.15 -7.52 -10.35
CA HIS A 67 8.49 -7.46 -10.90
C HIS A 67 9.48 -8.31 -10.09
N ASP A 68 9.39 -8.27 -8.75
CA ASP A 68 10.40 -8.82 -7.85
C ASP A 68 10.11 -10.29 -7.43
N PHE A 69 8.84 -10.76 -7.55
CA PHE A 69 8.43 -12.06 -7.03
C PHE A 69 7.62 -12.88 -8.04
N PRO A 70 7.73 -14.22 -8.01
CA PRO A 70 6.88 -15.09 -8.80
C PRO A 70 5.43 -15.04 -8.33
N GLU A 71 4.48 -15.23 -9.24
CA GLU A 71 3.03 -15.16 -8.97
C GLU A 71 2.59 -16.11 -7.84
N SER A 72 3.25 -17.24 -7.67
CA SER A 72 2.95 -18.23 -6.63
C SER A 72 3.18 -17.75 -5.20
N GLN A 73 3.94 -16.67 -5.02
CA GLN A 73 4.21 -16.06 -3.71
C GLN A 73 3.34 -14.82 -3.46
N LEU A 74 2.62 -14.32 -4.48
CA LEU A 74 1.85 -13.10 -4.38
C LEU A 74 0.49 -13.33 -3.72
N VAL A 75 0.21 -12.56 -2.67
CA VAL A 75 -1.10 -12.50 -2.04
C VAL A 75 -1.86 -11.32 -2.63
N SER A 76 -2.98 -11.61 -3.29
CA SER A 76 -3.80 -10.60 -4.00
C SER A 76 -5.16 -10.41 -3.35
N ALA A 77 -5.62 -9.18 -3.33
CA ALA A 77 -6.98 -8.85 -2.90
C ALA A 77 -7.66 -7.90 -3.89
N SER A 78 -8.98 -8.03 -3.98
CA SER A 78 -9.78 -7.11 -4.79
C SER A 78 -9.72 -5.71 -4.21
N PHE A 79 -9.38 -4.74 -5.05
CA PHE A 79 -9.56 -3.34 -4.74
C PHE A 79 -10.90 -2.90 -5.33
N SER A 80 -11.89 -2.72 -4.47
CA SER A 80 -13.22 -2.26 -4.89
C SER A 80 -13.29 -0.74 -4.83
N SER A 81 -13.05 -0.07 -5.94
CA SER A 81 -13.62 1.26 -6.15
C SER A 81 -15.00 1.12 -6.78
N THR A 82 -15.91 1.97 -6.38
CA THR A 82 -17.31 1.97 -6.81
C THR A 82 -17.44 1.91 -8.34
N GLY A 83 -17.95 0.83 -8.89
CA GLY A 83 -18.39 0.75 -10.30
C GLY A 83 -17.35 0.39 -11.36
N ALA A 84 -16.09 0.70 -11.20
CA ALA A 84 -15.05 0.51 -12.23
C ALA A 84 -14.23 -0.78 -12.05
N GLY A 85 -14.89 -1.94 -12.02
CA GLY A 85 -14.23 -3.23 -12.00
C GLY A 85 -13.55 -3.59 -10.66
N LYS A 86 -13.41 -4.89 -10.42
CA LYS A 86 -12.64 -5.41 -9.28
C LYS A 86 -11.24 -5.73 -9.79
N ASP A 87 -10.28 -4.83 -9.58
CA ASP A 87 -8.88 -5.14 -9.85
C ASP A 87 -8.37 -6.04 -8.72
N SER A 88 -7.92 -7.23 -9.06
CA SER A 88 -7.16 -8.07 -8.12
C SER A 88 -5.70 -7.63 -8.18
N LEU A 89 -5.22 -6.99 -7.11
CA LEU A 89 -3.87 -6.47 -7.02
C LEU A 89 -3.09 -7.20 -5.92
N PRO A 90 -1.88 -7.69 -6.20
CA PRO A 90 -1.01 -8.19 -5.14
C PRO A 90 -0.68 -7.05 -4.18
N TYR A 91 -0.65 -7.38 -2.90
CA TYR A 91 -0.38 -6.42 -1.84
C TYR A 91 0.58 -6.96 -0.78
N TYR A 92 0.88 -8.27 -0.83
CA TYR A 92 1.76 -8.94 0.10
C TYR A 92 2.50 -10.10 -0.58
N VAL A 93 3.55 -10.61 0.07
CA VAL A 93 4.34 -11.75 -0.38
C VAL A 93 4.39 -12.79 0.73
N HIS A 94 3.87 -13.98 0.45
CA HIS A 94 4.00 -15.15 1.31
C HIS A 94 5.12 -16.04 0.75
N LYS A 95 6.30 -16.00 1.38
CA LYS A 95 7.48 -16.76 0.94
C LYS A 95 7.92 -17.74 2.02
N GLU A 96 7.59 -18.99 1.82
CA GLU A 96 8.01 -20.08 2.69
C GLU A 96 9.49 -20.42 2.47
N THR A 97 10.24 -20.59 3.55
CA THR A 97 11.67 -20.99 3.53
C THR A 97 11.92 -22.32 4.24
N GLY A 98 10.92 -22.85 4.90
CA GLY A 98 10.96 -24.14 5.60
C GLY A 98 9.66 -24.42 6.34
N ALA A 99 9.60 -25.50 7.09
CA ALA A 99 8.43 -25.80 7.92
C ALA A 99 8.19 -24.67 8.92
N ARG A 100 7.08 -23.95 8.75
CA ARG A 100 6.66 -22.84 9.63
C ARG A 100 7.62 -21.65 9.67
N THR A 101 8.39 -21.43 8.61
CA THR A 101 9.33 -20.32 8.50
C THR A 101 9.05 -19.51 7.24
N LEU A 102 8.98 -18.20 7.37
CA LEU A 102 8.71 -17.26 6.28
C LEU A 102 9.88 -16.27 6.13
N ASP A 103 10.18 -15.91 4.89
CA ASP A 103 11.07 -14.80 4.56
C ASP A 103 10.24 -13.58 4.14
N THR A 104 10.09 -12.64 5.05
CA THR A 104 9.38 -11.38 4.80
C THR A 104 10.29 -10.25 4.36
N SER A 105 11.62 -10.45 4.37
CA SER A 105 12.61 -9.39 4.09
C SER A 105 12.44 -8.78 2.70
N GLY A 106 12.22 -9.63 1.69
CA GLY A 106 11.97 -9.19 0.33
C GLY A 106 10.72 -8.32 0.19
N TYR A 107 9.64 -8.67 0.90
CA TYR A 107 8.42 -7.86 0.93
C TYR A 107 8.68 -6.46 1.49
N TYR A 108 9.34 -6.35 2.64
CA TYR A 108 9.64 -5.04 3.24
C TYR A 108 10.55 -4.19 2.36
N LYS A 109 11.54 -4.81 1.68
CA LYS A 109 12.36 -4.12 0.68
C LYS A 109 11.53 -3.56 -0.47
N ALA A 110 10.62 -4.35 -1.02
CA ALA A 110 9.73 -3.92 -2.11
C ALA A 110 8.76 -2.81 -1.66
N LEU A 111 8.21 -2.91 -0.45
CA LEU A 111 7.33 -1.90 0.14
C LEU A 111 8.04 -0.54 0.29
N VAL A 112 9.25 -0.54 0.87
CA VAL A 112 10.07 0.67 1.01
C VAL A 112 10.48 1.21 -0.36
N ALA A 113 10.94 0.36 -1.28
CA ALA A 113 11.30 0.78 -2.62
C ALA A 113 10.14 1.46 -3.36
N THR A 114 8.91 0.93 -3.21
CA THR A 114 7.69 1.51 -3.80
C THR A 114 7.47 2.96 -3.37
N VAL A 115 7.60 3.26 -2.08
CA VAL A 115 7.37 4.64 -1.59
C VAL A 115 8.54 5.57 -1.91
N LEU A 116 9.75 5.03 -2.08
CA LEU A 116 10.93 5.79 -2.46
C LEU A 116 11.00 6.12 -3.95
N GLU A 117 10.15 5.54 -4.80
CA GLU A 117 9.99 5.98 -6.20
C GLU A 117 9.37 7.38 -6.31
N ASP A 118 8.52 7.77 -5.35
CA ASP A 118 7.87 9.09 -5.31
C ASP A 118 7.81 9.63 -3.87
N PRO A 119 8.97 9.87 -3.24
CA PRO A 119 9.03 10.12 -1.81
C PRO A 119 8.37 11.45 -1.41
N ASP A 120 8.28 12.44 -2.30
CA ASP A 120 7.61 13.71 -2.00
C ASP A 120 6.08 13.57 -1.91
N PHE A 121 5.52 12.68 -2.72
CA PHE A 121 4.12 12.32 -2.63
C PHE A 121 3.85 11.46 -1.39
N TYR A 122 4.59 10.35 -1.22
CA TYR A 122 4.34 9.41 -0.12
C TYR A 122 4.61 9.99 1.26
N ARG A 123 5.56 10.94 1.40
CA ARG A 123 5.76 11.66 2.66
C ARG A 123 4.53 12.46 3.10
N LYS A 124 3.70 12.90 2.14
CA LYS A 124 2.43 13.58 2.44
C LYS A 124 1.31 12.63 2.84
N LEU A 125 1.43 11.35 2.50
CA LEU A 125 0.45 10.31 2.84
C LEU A 125 0.81 9.62 4.15
N PHE A 126 2.07 9.19 4.31
CA PHE A 126 2.57 8.52 5.50
C PHE A 126 2.99 9.56 6.56
N THR A 127 2.00 10.17 7.18
CA THR A 127 2.16 11.13 8.28
C THR A 127 1.01 10.93 9.27
N PRO A 128 1.24 11.10 10.59
CA PRO A 128 0.20 10.92 11.61
C PRO A 128 -1.08 11.76 11.40
N ARG A 129 -1.00 12.84 10.60
CA ARG A 129 -2.15 13.67 10.26
C ARG A 129 -3.12 12.99 9.30
N GLU A 130 -2.65 12.03 8.51
CA GLU A 130 -3.44 11.31 7.49
C GLU A 130 -3.88 9.94 8.03
N HIS A 131 -4.41 9.94 9.26
CA HIS A 131 -4.79 8.75 10.01
C HIS A 131 -5.72 7.81 9.19
N GLU A 132 -6.68 8.36 8.44
CA GLU A 132 -7.59 7.54 7.63
C GLU A 132 -6.86 6.73 6.56
N PHE A 133 -5.87 7.33 5.88
CA PHE A 133 -5.04 6.62 4.91
C PHE A 133 -4.18 5.53 5.59
N ILE A 134 -3.54 5.87 6.71
CA ILE A 134 -2.73 4.94 7.51
C ILE A 134 -3.56 3.73 7.96
N GLN A 135 -4.77 3.99 8.46
CA GLN A 135 -5.71 2.95 8.88
C GLN A 135 -6.08 2.02 7.72
N GLN A 136 -6.40 2.55 6.54
CA GLN A 136 -6.73 1.75 5.37
C GLN A 136 -5.54 0.89 4.90
N VAL A 137 -4.31 1.40 5.00
CA VAL A 137 -3.10 0.61 4.71
C VAL A 137 -2.97 -0.54 5.71
N ALA A 138 -3.10 -0.27 7.02
CA ALA A 138 -3.05 -1.30 8.05
C ALA A 138 -4.12 -2.38 7.85
N GLU A 139 -5.38 -1.99 7.66
CA GLU A 139 -6.50 -2.91 7.41
C GLU A 139 -6.29 -3.78 6.16
N THR A 140 -5.61 -3.25 5.15
CA THR A 140 -5.25 -4.03 3.96
C THR A 140 -4.24 -5.13 4.29
N LEU A 141 -3.29 -4.90 5.20
CA LEU A 141 -2.19 -5.82 5.51
C LEU A 141 -2.58 -6.88 6.56
N ILE A 142 -3.48 -6.58 7.48
CA ILE A 142 -3.87 -7.46 8.59
C ILE A 142 -4.24 -8.88 8.14
N PRO A 143 -5.04 -9.10 7.07
CA PRO A 143 -5.38 -10.45 6.64
C PRO A 143 -4.13 -11.29 6.27
N ALA A 144 -3.19 -10.72 5.53
CA ALA A 144 -1.97 -11.44 5.14
C ALA A 144 -1.09 -11.80 6.34
N PHE A 145 -0.95 -10.89 7.31
CA PHE A 145 -0.22 -11.22 8.54
C PHE A 145 -0.95 -12.24 9.42
N LYS A 146 -2.29 -12.28 9.40
CA LYS A 146 -3.04 -13.37 10.07
C LYS A 146 -2.77 -14.72 9.40
N ASP A 147 -2.75 -14.77 8.07
CA ASP A 147 -2.43 -15.99 7.32
C ASP A 147 -0.99 -16.47 7.61
N ASP A 148 -0.03 -15.56 7.71
CA ASP A 148 1.35 -15.87 8.11
C ASP A 148 1.42 -16.43 9.54
N ILE A 149 0.68 -15.84 10.48
CA ILE A 149 0.60 -16.34 11.85
C ILE A 149 0.00 -17.74 11.87
N ASP A 150 -1.06 -18.02 11.13
CA ASP A 150 -1.68 -19.33 11.04
C ASP A 150 -0.73 -20.37 10.42
N PHE A 151 0.03 -20.00 9.39
CA PHE A 151 1.08 -20.83 8.82
C PHE A 151 2.17 -21.19 9.85
N ILE A 152 2.68 -20.19 10.59
CA ILE A 152 3.70 -20.40 11.63
C ILE A 152 3.15 -21.26 12.79
N LEU A 153 1.89 -21.10 13.14
CA LEU A 153 1.24 -21.87 14.19
C LEU A 153 1.07 -23.34 13.81
N ASP A 154 0.86 -23.64 12.52
CA ASP A 154 0.74 -25.03 12.04
C ASP A 154 -0.29 -25.84 12.85
N GLY A 155 -1.50 -25.32 12.99
CA GLY A 155 -2.59 -25.93 13.74
C GLY A 155 -2.53 -25.77 15.27
N ARG A 156 -1.48 -25.15 15.82
CA ARG A 156 -1.44 -24.83 17.26
C ARG A 156 -2.44 -23.74 17.58
N TYR A 157 -3.12 -23.93 18.71
CA TYR A 157 -4.16 -23.00 19.13
C TYR A 157 -3.59 -21.62 19.56
N MET A 158 -4.20 -20.57 19.04
CA MET A 158 -4.06 -19.19 19.52
C MET A 158 -5.44 -18.53 19.41
N PRO A 159 -5.91 -17.76 20.41
CA PRO A 159 -7.17 -17.02 20.33
C PRO A 159 -7.15 -16.05 19.13
N ASP A 160 -8.28 -15.92 18.43
CA ASP A 160 -8.36 -15.05 17.24
C ASP A 160 -8.10 -13.58 17.55
N GLU A 161 -8.50 -13.12 18.73
CA GLU A 161 -8.19 -11.76 19.23
C GLU A 161 -6.68 -11.53 19.34
N THR A 162 -5.94 -12.54 19.83
CA THR A 162 -4.47 -12.47 19.93
C THR A 162 -3.82 -12.45 18.53
N LYS A 163 -4.31 -13.28 17.60
CA LYS A 163 -3.84 -13.26 16.22
C LYS A 163 -4.09 -11.88 15.57
N THR A 164 -5.27 -11.32 15.78
CA THR A 164 -5.63 -10.00 15.26
C THR A 164 -4.73 -8.91 15.83
N LEU A 165 -4.46 -8.92 17.13
CA LEU A 165 -3.55 -7.98 17.78
C LEU A 165 -2.11 -8.08 17.22
N LEU A 166 -1.61 -9.30 17.03
CA LEU A 166 -0.28 -9.53 16.46
C LEU A 166 -0.21 -9.06 15.00
N ALA A 167 -1.21 -9.40 14.19
CA ALA A 167 -1.29 -8.98 12.79
C ALA A 167 -1.37 -7.46 12.65
N ASP A 168 -2.16 -6.80 13.49
CA ASP A 168 -2.26 -5.35 13.55
C ASP A 168 -0.90 -4.72 13.94
N SER A 169 -0.21 -5.29 14.92
CA SER A 169 1.13 -4.84 15.31
C SER A 169 2.13 -4.97 14.15
N CYS A 170 2.10 -6.08 13.40
CA CYS A 170 2.94 -6.27 12.21
C CYS A 170 2.62 -5.24 11.10
N ALA A 171 1.34 -4.96 10.88
CA ALA A 171 0.92 -3.94 9.90
C ALA A 171 1.43 -2.55 10.27
N HIS A 172 1.35 -2.17 11.54
CA HIS A 172 1.87 -0.89 12.03
C HIS A 172 3.41 -0.83 12.03
N GLN A 173 4.10 -1.95 12.25
CA GLN A 173 5.56 -2.03 12.04
C GLN A 173 5.95 -1.77 10.59
N ALA A 174 5.22 -2.34 9.62
CA ALA A 174 5.46 -2.10 8.20
C ALA A 174 5.27 -0.62 7.84
N ILE A 175 4.24 0.04 8.38
CA ILE A 175 3.99 1.47 8.21
C ILE A 175 5.10 2.31 8.83
N SER A 176 5.50 2.00 10.07
CA SER A 176 6.59 2.71 10.77
C SER A 176 7.92 2.60 10.03
N LEU A 177 8.19 1.46 9.39
CA LEU A 177 9.35 1.26 8.55
C LEU A 177 9.31 2.19 7.33
N VAL A 178 8.16 2.29 6.65
CA VAL A 178 7.95 3.23 5.53
C VAL A 178 8.18 4.67 5.97
N GLU A 179 7.58 5.08 7.09
CA GLU A 179 7.75 6.44 7.65
C GLU A 179 9.23 6.73 7.93
N PHE A 180 9.94 5.80 8.56
CA PHE A 180 11.36 5.93 8.86
C PHE A 180 12.19 6.20 7.60
N PHE A 181 12.01 5.42 6.55
CA PHE A 181 12.75 5.58 5.30
C PHE A 181 12.36 6.84 4.52
N LEU A 182 11.12 7.27 4.58
CA LEU A 182 10.69 8.53 3.98
C LEU A 182 11.31 9.75 4.66
N VAL A 183 11.61 9.68 5.96
CA VAL A 183 12.26 10.77 6.71
C VAL A 183 13.79 10.74 6.54
N ASN A 184 14.40 9.55 6.56
CA ASN A 184 15.86 9.37 6.65
C ASN A 184 16.51 9.02 5.31
N ARG A 185 16.26 9.78 4.26
CA ARG A 185 16.74 9.54 2.88
C ARG A 185 18.26 9.29 2.71
N GLY A 186 19.10 9.82 3.59
CA GLY A 186 20.55 9.80 3.42
C GLY A 186 21.24 8.46 3.76
N SER A 187 20.56 7.55 4.45
CA SER A 187 21.12 6.27 4.93
C SER A 187 20.41 5.06 4.35
N THR A 188 19.56 5.26 3.33
CA THR A 188 18.53 4.30 2.93
C THR A 188 19.10 3.02 2.33
N GLN A 189 20.08 3.12 1.42
CA GLN A 189 20.59 1.94 0.71
C GLN A 189 21.38 1.02 1.64
N THR A 190 22.26 1.60 2.45
CA THR A 190 23.08 0.86 3.42
C THR A 190 22.20 0.18 4.48
N LEU A 191 21.17 0.87 5.00
CA LEU A 191 20.27 0.33 6.01
C LEU A 191 19.37 -0.80 5.45
N LEU A 192 18.91 -0.69 4.19
CA LEU A 192 18.17 -1.76 3.53
C LEU A 192 19.02 -3.02 3.32
N ASP A 193 20.30 -2.84 2.96
CA ASP A 193 21.21 -3.94 2.70
C ASP A 193 21.73 -4.59 3.99
N GLU A 194 21.98 -3.80 5.04
CA GLU A 194 22.55 -4.28 6.30
C GLU A 194 21.50 -4.81 7.30
N HIS A 195 20.31 -4.18 7.39
CA HIS A 195 19.31 -4.50 8.40
C HIS A 195 18.14 -5.35 7.91
N MET A 196 17.94 -5.45 6.59
CA MET A 196 16.88 -6.28 6.00
C MET A 196 17.43 -7.59 5.42
N ASN A 197 18.67 -7.94 5.72
CA ASN A 197 19.25 -9.24 5.48
C ASN A 197 19.57 -9.88 6.83
N PRO A 198 18.56 -10.41 7.55
CA PRO A 198 18.81 -11.13 8.79
C PRO A 198 19.35 -12.51 8.43
N PHE A 199 20.65 -12.68 8.62
CA PHE A 199 21.40 -13.96 8.57
C PHE A 199 21.53 -14.65 7.22
#